data_d14056f19a7f44d983915449768d87b3
#
_entry.id   d14056f19a7f44d983915449768d87b3
#
_cell.length_a   1.000
_cell.length_b   1.000
_cell.length_c   1.000
_cell.angle_alpha   90.00
_cell.angle_beta   90.00
_cell.angle_gamma   90.00
#
_symmetry.space_group_name_H-M   'P 1'
#
loop_
_entity.id
_entity.type
_entity.pdbx_description
1 polymer ?
#
loop_
_entity_poly.entity_id
_entity_poly.type
_entity_poly.pdbx_seq_one_letter_code
_entity_poly.pdbx_strand_id
1 'polypeptide(L)'
;MTEAFVQVNQVRHVLTETTRRSNLLHVLRNDLQLNGPKYGCGLGECGSCTVWVDGVAARACAIPARGVAGREITTLEGLAPLHGVPGELHPVQQAFIDAQAAQCGYCLSGMIIMTASLLADSLCWCTASQAPAGWSIPNARSSAWL
;
A
#
# COMPACT_ATOMS: atom_id res chain seq x y z
N MET A 1 2.95 18.08 23.59
CA MET A 1 2.56 18.12 22.15
C MET A 1 2.90 16.76 21.57
N THR A 2 1.92 15.96 21.22
CA THR A 2 2.16 14.62 20.67
C THR A 2 2.70 14.77 19.25
N GLU A 3 3.92 14.29 19.02
CA GLU A 3 4.50 14.24 17.67
C GLU A 3 3.62 13.38 16.77
N ALA A 4 3.12 13.96 15.68
CA ALA A 4 2.39 13.20 14.68
C ALA A 4 3.37 12.31 13.91
N PHE A 5 3.04 11.06 13.76
CA PHE A 5 3.85 10.10 13.00
C PHE A 5 2.96 9.31 12.04
N VAL A 6 3.57 8.68 11.07
CA VAL A 6 2.97 7.69 10.18
C VAL A 6 3.89 6.47 10.16
N GLN A 7 3.31 5.29 10.06
CA GLN A 7 4.08 4.06 9.89
C GLN A 7 4.09 3.69 8.41
N VAL A 8 5.26 3.64 7.78
CA VAL A 8 5.40 3.30 6.36
C VAL A 8 6.25 2.06 6.23
N ASN A 9 5.70 1.00 5.63
CA ASN A 9 6.36 -0.29 5.47
C ASN A 9 6.97 -0.80 6.79
N GLN A 10 6.18 -0.70 7.87
CA GLN A 10 6.56 -1.11 9.25
C GLN A 10 7.62 -0.20 9.92
N VAL A 11 8.04 0.88 9.27
CA VAL A 11 8.97 1.87 9.84
C VAL A 11 8.22 3.13 10.26
N ARG A 12 8.47 3.60 11.48
CA ARG A 12 7.86 4.82 12.01
C ARG A 12 8.59 6.07 11.50
N HIS A 13 7.83 7.01 10.93
CA HIS A 13 8.33 8.31 10.45
C HIS A 13 7.58 9.45 11.13
N VAL A 14 8.31 10.42 11.67
CA VAL A 14 7.73 11.62 12.29
C VAL A 14 7.30 12.59 11.19
N LEU A 15 6.07 13.09 11.28
CA LEU A 15 5.55 14.11 10.37
C LEU A 15 5.88 15.50 10.92
N THR A 16 6.78 16.22 10.25
CA THR A 16 7.08 17.63 10.55
C THR A 16 5.90 18.54 10.15
N GLU A 17 5.88 19.78 10.60
CA GLU A 17 4.82 20.73 10.21
C GLU A 17 4.75 20.94 8.69
N THR A 18 5.90 20.89 8.00
CA THR A 18 5.97 21.01 6.54
C THR A 18 5.35 19.78 5.85
N THR A 19 5.74 18.57 6.29
CA THR A 19 5.24 17.31 5.71
C THR A 19 3.76 17.10 5.98
N ARG A 20 3.24 17.54 7.12
CA ARG A 20 1.81 17.46 7.47
C ARG A 20 0.91 18.26 6.52
N ARG A 21 1.43 19.34 5.92
CA ARG A 21 0.69 20.19 4.97
C ARG A 21 0.72 19.64 3.53
N SER A 22 1.63 18.72 3.25
CA SER A 22 1.76 18.06 1.96
C SER A 22 0.74 16.91 1.82
N ASN A 23 0.53 16.45 0.59
CA ASN A 23 -0.18 15.18 0.39
C ASN A 23 0.74 13.99 0.70
N LEU A 24 0.14 12.85 0.99
CA LEU A 24 0.86 11.62 1.33
C LEU A 24 1.85 11.21 0.23
N LEU A 25 1.49 11.38 -1.05
CA LEU A 25 2.36 11.01 -2.16
C LEU A 25 3.69 11.77 -2.13
N HIS A 26 3.66 13.08 -1.82
CA HIS A 26 4.88 13.86 -1.73
C HIS A 26 5.78 13.41 -0.56
N VAL A 27 5.18 13.09 0.59
CA VAL A 27 5.92 12.54 1.72
C VAL A 27 6.60 11.22 1.34
N LEU A 28 5.86 10.30 0.74
CA LEU A 28 6.41 9.00 0.34
C LEU A 28 7.55 9.14 -0.67
N ARG A 29 7.41 10.01 -1.67
CA ARG A 29 8.37 10.14 -2.75
C ARG A 29 9.57 11.04 -2.42
N ASN A 30 9.31 12.19 -1.82
CA ASN A 30 10.34 13.20 -1.64
C ASN A 30 11.07 13.05 -0.30
N ASP A 31 10.33 12.81 0.78
CA ASP A 31 10.94 12.72 2.11
C ASP A 31 11.46 11.30 2.39
N LEU A 32 10.71 10.26 1.97
CA LEU A 32 11.07 8.86 2.20
C LEU A 32 11.72 8.17 0.99
N GLN A 33 11.86 8.86 -0.15
CA GLN A 33 12.53 8.37 -1.37
C GLN A 33 11.97 7.05 -1.91
N LEU A 34 10.68 6.78 -1.66
CA LEU A 34 10.01 5.58 -2.17
C LEU A 34 9.59 5.77 -3.63
N ASN A 35 9.89 4.81 -4.47
CA ASN A 35 9.65 4.86 -5.90
C ASN A 35 8.39 4.12 -6.35
N GLY A 36 7.82 3.24 -5.52
CA GLY A 36 6.60 2.50 -5.82
C GLY A 36 5.42 3.41 -6.19
N PRO A 37 4.94 4.29 -5.31
CA PRO A 37 3.87 5.21 -5.65
C PRO A 37 4.34 6.29 -6.64
N LYS A 38 3.61 6.47 -7.76
CA LYS A 38 3.97 7.41 -8.84
C LYS A 38 3.02 8.60 -8.89
N TYR A 39 3.53 9.76 -9.28
CA TYR A 39 2.72 10.93 -9.58
C TYR A 39 2.22 10.86 -11.03
N GLY A 40 0.93 10.60 -11.22
CA GLY A 40 0.27 10.63 -12.52
C GLY A 40 -0.65 11.85 -12.62
N CYS A 41 -1.95 11.68 -12.40
CA CYS A 41 -2.94 12.77 -12.54
C CYS A 41 -2.92 13.78 -11.37
N GLY A 42 -2.51 13.41 -10.18
CA GLY A 42 -2.63 14.24 -8.97
C GLY A 42 -4.06 14.42 -8.43
N LEU A 43 -5.04 13.80 -9.07
CA LEU A 43 -6.48 13.96 -8.80
C LEU A 43 -7.13 12.69 -8.22
N GLY A 44 -6.36 11.65 -7.93
CA GLY A 44 -6.88 10.39 -7.42
C GLY A 44 -7.49 9.45 -8.46
N GLU A 45 -7.45 9.77 -9.75
CA GLU A 45 -8.14 9.05 -10.81
C GLU A 45 -7.29 7.91 -11.43
N CYS A 46 -6.06 8.19 -11.84
CA CYS A 46 -5.24 7.25 -12.63
C CYS A 46 -4.75 6.01 -11.87
N GLY A 47 -4.71 6.05 -10.55
CA GLY A 47 -4.28 4.92 -9.72
C GLY A 47 -2.78 4.70 -9.55
N SER A 48 -1.91 5.42 -10.28
CA SER A 48 -0.45 5.22 -10.21
C SER A 48 0.15 5.48 -8.81
N CYS A 49 -0.54 6.24 -7.97
CA CYS A 49 -0.15 6.57 -6.60
C CYS A 49 -0.80 5.68 -5.54
N THR A 50 -1.42 4.57 -5.92
CA THR A 50 -2.13 3.70 -4.97
C THR A 50 -1.17 3.11 -3.95
N VAL A 51 -1.56 3.18 -2.69
CA VAL A 51 -0.92 2.56 -1.53
C VAL A 51 -1.99 1.91 -0.66
N TRP A 52 -1.63 1.07 0.29
CA TRP A 52 -2.54 0.68 1.34
C TRP A 52 -2.47 1.66 2.51
N VAL A 53 -3.62 1.98 3.06
CA VAL A 53 -3.78 2.67 4.35
C VAL A 53 -4.56 1.73 5.24
N ASP A 54 -3.94 1.18 6.26
CA ASP A 54 -4.50 0.13 7.13
C ASP A 54 -5.08 -1.05 6.32
N GLY A 55 -4.37 -1.49 5.28
CA GLY A 55 -4.78 -2.59 4.41
C GLY A 55 -5.82 -2.24 3.34
N VAL A 56 -6.26 -0.98 3.25
CA VAL A 56 -7.22 -0.52 2.22
C VAL A 56 -6.50 0.24 1.12
N ALA A 57 -6.78 -0.09 -0.14
CA ALA A 57 -6.23 0.65 -1.27
C ALA A 57 -6.74 2.10 -1.30
N ALA A 58 -5.81 3.05 -1.35
CA ALA A 58 -6.11 4.48 -1.32
C ALA A 58 -5.18 5.26 -2.26
N ARG A 59 -5.63 6.43 -2.70
CA ARG A 59 -4.90 7.30 -3.65
C ARG A 59 -4.04 8.31 -2.89
N ALA A 60 -2.75 8.07 -2.76
CA ALA A 60 -1.85 8.89 -1.95
C ALA A 60 -1.77 10.36 -2.40
N CYS A 61 -2.02 10.67 -3.67
CA CYS A 61 -2.03 12.05 -4.16
C CYS A 61 -3.22 12.89 -3.66
N ALA A 62 -4.33 12.23 -3.28
CA ALA A 62 -5.55 12.89 -2.81
C ALA A 62 -5.64 12.95 -1.28
N ILE A 63 -4.75 12.28 -0.56
CA ILE A 63 -4.79 12.19 0.92
C ILE A 63 -3.80 13.19 1.50
N PRO A 64 -4.24 14.12 2.37
CA PRO A 64 -3.33 14.95 3.12
C PRO A 64 -2.56 14.10 4.15
N ALA A 65 -1.24 14.30 4.27
CA ALA A 65 -0.39 13.50 5.16
C ALA A 65 -0.87 13.54 6.63
N ARG A 66 -1.42 14.68 7.08
CA ARG A 66 -2.04 14.80 8.41
C ARG A 66 -3.22 13.86 8.63
N GLY A 67 -3.94 13.48 7.56
CA GLY A 67 -5.13 12.61 7.63
C GLY A 67 -4.79 11.14 7.87
N VAL A 68 -3.51 10.76 7.72
CA VAL A 68 -3.02 9.40 7.97
C VAL A 68 -2.07 9.32 9.16
N ALA A 69 -2.06 10.34 10.00
CA ALA A 69 -1.29 10.31 11.24
C ALA A 69 -1.73 9.12 12.12
N GLY A 70 -0.76 8.35 12.61
CA GLY A 70 -0.98 7.15 13.42
C GLY A 70 -1.40 5.91 12.62
N ARG A 71 -1.53 6.00 11.29
CA ARG A 71 -1.93 4.88 10.44
C ARG A 71 -0.74 4.15 9.84
N GLU A 72 -1.01 2.92 9.40
CA GLU A 72 -0.05 2.09 8.68
C GLU A 72 -0.22 2.27 7.16
N ILE A 73 0.88 2.60 6.50
CA ILE A 73 0.95 2.76 5.04
C ILE A 73 1.82 1.65 4.47
N THR A 74 1.29 0.91 3.51
CA THR A 74 2.07 -0.07 2.75
C THR A 74 2.18 0.38 1.30
N THR A 75 3.41 0.49 0.83
CA THR A 75 3.73 0.75 -0.58
C THR A 75 4.12 -0.53 -1.29
N LEU A 76 4.42 -0.46 -2.60
CA LEU A 76 4.87 -1.62 -3.37
C LEU A 76 6.09 -2.31 -2.72
N GLU A 77 7.00 -1.52 -2.17
CA GLU A 77 8.22 -1.99 -1.51
C GLU A 77 7.92 -2.75 -0.21
N GLY A 78 6.79 -2.43 0.44
CA GLY A 78 6.36 -3.08 1.68
C GLY A 78 5.54 -4.35 1.50
N LEU A 79 5.09 -4.68 0.28
CA LEU A 79 4.25 -5.86 0.03
C LEU A 79 5.00 -7.18 0.29
N ALA A 80 6.23 -7.32 -0.20
CA ALA A 80 7.02 -8.52 -0.04
C ALA A 80 7.32 -8.83 1.45
N PRO A 81 7.78 -7.86 2.27
CA PRO A 81 7.91 -8.07 3.71
C PRO A 81 6.62 -8.46 4.42
N LEU A 82 5.47 -7.93 3.99
CA LEU A 82 4.16 -8.29 4.56
C LEU A 82 3.74 -9.72 4.22
N HIS A 83 4.20 -10.28 3.11
CA HIS A 83 3.97 -11.69 2.76
C HIS A 83 4.62 -12.65 3.77
N GLY A 84 5.66 -12.19 4.48
CA GLY A 84 6.24 -12.89 5.62
C GLY A 84 7.19 -14.03 5.27
N VAL A 85 7.49 -14.25 3.99
CA VAL A 85 8.46 -15.25 3.56
C VAL A 85 9.75 -14.53 3.15
N PRO A 86 10.86 -14.69 3.90
CA PRO A 86 12.11 -13.99 3.60
C PRO A 86 12.64 -14.33 2.20
N GLY A 87 12.90 -13.29 1.41
CA GLY A 87 13.44 -13.44 0.05
C GLY A 87 12.39 -13.72 -1.03
N GLU A 88 11.13 -13.91 -0.69
CA GLU A 88 10.05 -14.09 -1.65
C GLU A 88 9.29 -12.79 -1.90
N LEU A 89 8.80 -12.63 -3.11
CA LEU A 89 7.89 -11.56 -3.46
C LEU A 89 6.45 -11.92 -3.04
N HIS A 90 5.62 -10.91 -2.87
CA HIS A 90 4.20 -11.14 -2.73
C HIS A 90 3.65 -11.85 -3.98
N PRO A 91 2.75 -12.86 -3.88
CA PRO A 91 2.26 -13.64 -5.03
C PRO A 91 1.77 -12.80 -6.20
N VAL A 92 1.13 -11.66 -5.92
CA VAL A 92 0.71 -10.72 -6.98
C VAL A 92 1.93 -10.11 -7.69
N GLN A 93 2.98 -9.73 -6.97
CA GLN A 93 4.20 -9.21 -7.60
C GLN A 93 4.84 -10.28 -8.49
N GLN A 94 4.93 -11.50 -8.00
CA GLN A 94 5.47 -12.64 -8.76
C GLN A 94 4.65 -12.91 -10.02
N ALA A 95 3.32 -12.93 -9.91
CA ALA A 95 2.43 -13.15 -11.05
C ALA A 95 2.61 -12.10 -12.16
N PHE A 96 2.82 -10.82 -11.80
CA PHE A 96 3.11 -9.77 -12.78
C PHE A 96 4.46 -9.95 -13.48
N ILE A 97 5.44 -10.50 -12.78
CA ILE A 97 6.75 -10.85 -13.37
C ILE A 97 6.61 -12.05 -14.32
N ASP A 98 6.00 -13.12 -13.87
CA ASP A 98 5.82 -14.35 -14.64
C ASP A 98 5.03 -14.13 -15.93
N ALA A 99 3.99 -13.29 -15.85
CA ALA A 99 3.19 -12.89 -17.00
C ALA A 99 3.85 -11.81 -17.87
N GLN A 100 5.04 -11.30 -17.50
CA GLN A 100 5.68 -10.15 -18.17
C GLN A 100 4.72 -8.99 -18.44
N ALA A 101 3.86 -8.68 -17.46
CA ALA A 101 2.73 -7.79 -17.61
C ALA A 101 3.10 -6.29 -17.71
N ALA A 102 4.40 -5.96 -17.65
CA ALA A 102 4.85 -4.57 -17.72
C ALA A 102 4.91 -4.09 -19.17
N GLN A 103 4.29 -2.91 -19.43
CA GLN A 103 4.53 -2.13 -20.64
C GLN A 103 5.50 -0.98 -20.30
N CYS A 104 5.02 0.27 -20.17
CA CYS A 104 5.88 1.38 -19.71
C CYS A 104 6.20 1.33 -18.22
N GLY A 105 5.46 0.55 -17.43
CA GLY A 105 5.68 0.32 -16.00
C GLY A 105 5.20 1.44 -15.07
N TYR A 106 4.74 2.58 -15.59
CA TYR A 106 4.46 3.75 -14.76
C TYR A 106 3.31 3.55 -13.76
N CYS A 107 2.21 2.94 -14.17
CA CYS A 107 1.06 2.64 -13.30
C CYS A 107 1.13 1.26 -12.62
N LEU A 108 2.16 0.46 -12.93
CA LEU A 108 2.26 -0.94 -12.54
C LEU A 108 2.22 -1.12 -11.03
N SER A 109 2.94 -0.29 -10.28
CA SER A 109 2.95 -0.31 -8.82
C SER A 109 1.55 -0.15 -8.23
N GLY A 110 0.78 0.80 -8.76
CA GLY A 110 -0.60 1.02 -8.33
C GLY A 110 -1.54 -0.13 -8.70
N MET A 111 -1.32 -0.76 -9.85
CA MET A 111 -2.08 -1.94 -10.29
C MET A 111 -1.82 -3.13 -9.37
N ILE A 112 -0.56 -3.40 -9.02
CA ILE A 112 -0.18 -4.49 -8.11
C ILE A 112 -0.82 -4.28 -6.74
N ILE A 113 -0.70 -3.08 -6.16
CA ILE A 113 -1.30 -2.74 -4.86
C ILE A 113 -2.83 -2.90 -4.89
N MET A 114 -3.48 -2.44 -5.95
CA MET A 114 -4.93 -2.56 -6.10
C MET A 114 -5.36 -4.02 -6.24
N THR A 115 -4.66 -4.80 -7.06
CA THR A 115 -4.94 -6.23 -7.23
C THR A 115 -4.76 -7.01 -5.93
N ALA A 116 -3.68 -6.74 -5.19
CA ALA A 116 -3.44 -7.36 -3.90
C ALA A 116 -4.54 -7.00 -2.88
N SER A 117 -5.03 -5.76 -2.88
CA SER A 117 -6.16 -5.34 -2.03
C SER A 117 -7.45 -6.08 -2.40
N LEU A 118 -7.76 -6.14 -3.69
CA LEU A 118 -8.97 -6.82 -4.19
C LEU A 118 -8.97 -8.30 -3.83
N LEU A 119 -7.83 -8.97 -3.98
CA LEU A 119 -7.70 -10.39 -3.65
C LEU A 119 -7.81 -10.61 -2.13
N ALA A 120 -7.23 -9.76 -1.32
CA ALA A 120 -7.35 -9.83 0.14
C ALA A 120 -8.83 -9.68 0.59
N ASP A 121 -9.55 -8.74 0.01
CA ASP A 121 -10.98 -8.55 0.28
C ASP A 121 -11.83 -9.73 -0.24
N SER A 122 -11.52 -10.27 -1.41
CA SER A 122 -12.25 -11.40 -2.02
C SER A 122 -12.02 -12.71 -1.28
N LEU A 123 -10.82 -12.94 -0.76
CA LEU A 123 -10.49 -14.14 0.01
C LEU A 123 -11.14 -14.15 1.41
N CYS A 124 -11.52 -13.00 1.92
CA CYS A 124 -12.32 -12.91 3.14
C CYS A 124 -13.74 -13.52 2.93
N TRP A 125 -14.20 -13.63 1.68
CA TRP A 125 -15.48 -14.29 1.29
C TRP A 125 -15.33 -15.78 0.98
N CYS A 126 -14.15 -16.24 0.59
CA CYS A 126 -13.86 -17.65 0.39
C CYS A 126 -13.42 -18.25 1.72
N THR A 127 -14.16 -19.22 2.22
CA THR A 127 -13.85 -19.98 3.45
C THR A 127 -12.38 -20.40 3.47
N ALA A 128 -11.75 -20.34 4.64
CA ALA A 128 -10.34 -20.65 4.91
C ALA A 128 -9.83 -22.01 4.36
N SER A 129 -10.71 -22.85 3.81
CA SER A 129 -10.41 -24.16 3.21
C SER A 129 -9.86 -24.09 1.77
N GLN A 130 -9.86 -22.93 1.11
CA GLN A 130 -9.43 -22.77 -0.29
C GLN A 130 -8.24 -21.83 -0.48
N ALA A 131 -7.67 -21.31 0.59
CA ALA A 131 -6.46 -20.49 0.49
C ALA A 131 -5.25 -21.38 0.13
N PRO A 132 -4.38 -20.97 -0.82
CA PRO A 132 -3.12 -21.67 -1.09
C PRO A 132 -2.29 -21.81 0.17
N ALA A 133 -1.60 -22.93 0.35
CA ALA A 133 -0.71 -23.15 1.49
C ALA A 133 0.34 -22.03 1.57
N GLY A 134 0.41 -21.34 2.71
CA GLY A 134 1.31 -20.21 2.92
C GLY A 134 0.67 -18.83 2.81
N TRP A 135 -0.61 -18.72 2.46
CA TRP A 135 -1.32 -17.45 2.44
C TRP A 135 -1.79 -17.06 3.85
N SER A 136 -1.07 -16.18 4.51
CA SER A 136 -1.52 -15.53 5.74
C SER A 136 -2.11 -14.17 5.40
N ILE A 137 -3.37 -13.93 5.71
CA ILE A 137 -3.99 -12.60 5.61
C ILE A 137 -3.48 -11.80 6.82
N PRO A 138 -2.65 -10.76 6.63
CA PRO A 138 -2.36 -9.84 7.71
C PRO A 138 -3.64 -9.04 7.99
N ASN A 139 -4.20 -9.21 9.19
CA ASN A 139 -5.42 -8.54 9.66
C ASN A 139 -6.70 -8.81 8.86
N ALA A 140 -7.33 -9.97 9.11
CA ALA A 140 -8.77 -10.06 8.97
C ALA A 140 -9.38 -8.99 9.90
N ARG A 141 -9.93 -7.93 9.33
CA ARG A 141 -10.56 -6.84 10.07
C ARG A 141 -11.59 -7.42 11.03
N SER A 142 -11.40 -7.15 12.32
CA SER A 142 -12.50 -7.14 13.26
C SER A 142 -13.56 -6.20 12.70
N SER A 143 -14.73 -6.74 12.38
CA SER A 143 -15.95 -6.08 11.96
C SER A 143 -16.30 -4.91 12.91
N ALA A 144 -15.91 -3.70 12.56
CA ALA A 144 -16.28 -2.48 13.26
C ALA A 144 -16.57 -1.34 12.29
N TRP A 145 -17.35 -1.63 11.23
CA TRP A 145 -18.02 -0.61 10.43
C TRP A 145 -19.44 -1.13 10.09
N LEU A 146 -20.32 -1.09 11.07
CA LEU A 146 -21.78 -0.93 10.95
C LEU A 146 -22.18 0.19 11.89
#